data_ec32c89f5c97a8bbbbe4681c453ba5d7
#
_entry.id   ec32c89f5c97a8bbbbe4681c453ba5d7
#
_cell.length_a   1.000
_cell.length_b   1.000
_cell.length_c   1.000
_cell.angle_alpha   90.00
_cell.angle_beta   90.00
_cell.angle_gamma   90.00
#
_symmetry.space_group_name_H-M   'P 1'
#
loop_
_entity.id
_entity.type
_entity.pdbx_description
1 polymer ?
#
loop_
_entity_poly.entity_id
_entity_poly.type
_entity_poly.pdbx_seq_one_letter_code
_entity_poly.pdbx_strand_id
1 'polypeptide(L)'
;MKRIAIAVFALLLPLTSLAGVTEVKLKLPLKPKLSITGDEKIAIAPFVIANREKKNDRASKVDVQAEFQRYLKKQLTKNTKLRLVDVPQTRLPGTDMKALEANRDYWKSLGAKTGADYIVSGIVDFDVNDKSGYKTEEYVSPADGRTYYRQVLIETTGFVFDIDIAVFNADTGEKVLEDNFRDFKEFDQRNYDEILGLFENLRSMETQLVGIFVPQETSATRYVFTE
;
A
#
# COMPACT_ATOMS: atom_id res chain seq x y z
N MET A 1 -74.23 36.95 -40.54
CA MET A 1 -73.70 35.71 -39.85
C MET A 1 -72.23 35.62 -40.17
N LYS A 2 -71.39 36.03 -39.22
CA LYS A 2 -69.91 35.97 -39.37
C LYS A 2 -69.36 34.67 -38.69
N ARG A 3 -68.76 33.84 -39.45
CA ARG A 3 -68.09 32.62 -38.94
C ARG A 3 -66.68 32.97 -38.50
N ILE A 4 -66.40 32.79 -37.20
CA ILE A 4 -65.08 32.94 -36.63
C ILE A 4 -64.40 31.57 -36.69
N ALA A 5 -63.35 31.52 -37.47
CA ALA A 5 -62.45 30.31 -37.51
C ALA A 5 -61.39 30.45 -36.42
N ILE A 6 -61.42 29.56 -35.42
CA ILE A 6 -60.41 29.47 -34.38
C ILE A 6 -59.32 28.56 -34.90
N ALA A 7 -58.14 29.12 -35.20
CA ALA A 7 -56.95 28.34 -35.54
C ALA A 7 -56.28 27.89 -34.25
N VAL A 8 -56.32 26.59 -33.95
CA VAL A 8 -55.58 25.98 -32.85
C VAL A 8 -54.11 25.77 -33.30
N PHE A 9 -53.23 26.61 -32.82
CA PHE A 9 -51.79 26.46 -33.04
C PHE A 9 -51.26 25.47 -32.02
N ALA A 10 -51.10 24.19 -32.42
CA ALA A 10 -50.47 23.17 -31.60
C ALA A 10 -48.95 23.47 -31.51
N LEU A 11 -48.50 23.96 -30.36
CA LEU A 11 -47.11 24.21 -30.06
C LEU A 11 -46.45 22.83 -29.77
N LEU A 12 -45.81 22.24 -30.77
CA LEU A 12 -44.91 21.08 -30.61
C LEU A 12 -43.62 21.56 -29.91
N LEU A 13 -43.57 21.46 -28.59
CA LEU A 13 -42.33 21.58 -27.83
C LEU A 13 -41.53 20.28 -28.06
N PRO A 14 -40.28 20.36 -28.54
CA PRO A 14 -39.41 19.16 -28.57
C PRO A 14 -39.15 18.80 -27.12
N LEU A 15 -39.57 17.60 -26.68
CA LEU A 15 -39.09 16.97 -25.50
C LEU A 15 -37.63 16.58 -25.77
N THR A 16 -36.70 17.49 -25.42
CA THR A 16 -35.30 17.12 -25.28
C THR A 16 -35.20 16.22 -24.06
N SER A 17 -35.11 14.92 -24.27
CA SER A 17 -34.71 13.99 -23.22
C SER A 17 -33.30 14.40 -22.77
N LEU A 18 -33.19 14.99 -21.61
CA LEU A 18 -31.91 15.23 -20.95
C LEU A 18 -31.39 13.84 -20.53
N ALA A 19 -30.64 13.20 -21.40
CA ALA A 19 -29.88 12.03 -21.02
C ALA A 19 -28.94 12.46 -19.89
N GLY A 20 -29.26 12.08 -18.67
CA GLY A 20 -28.48 12.36 -17.48
C GLY A 20 -27.37 11.31 -17.32
N VAL A 21 -26.17 11.75 -16.96
CA VAL A 21 -25.10 10.86 -16.51
C VAL A 21 -25.05 10.95 -15.00
N THR A 22 -25.34 9.84 -14.33
CA THR A 22 -25.27 9.73 -12.87
C THR A 22 -24.03 8.94 -12.47
N GLU A 23 -23.19 9.55 -11.63
CA GLU A 23 -22.06 8.86 -11.04
C GLU A 23 -22.54 8.02 -9.85
N VAL A 24 -22.29 6.71 -9.91
CA VAL A 24 -22.62 5.76 -8.85
C VAL A 24 -21.32 5.19 -8.28
N LYS A 25 -21.10 5.39 -6.97
CA LYS A 25 -19.98 4.79 -6.23
C LYS A 25 -20.43 3.46 -5.65
N LEU A 26 -19.85 2.39 -6.18
CA LEU A 26 -20.08 1.02 -5.72
C LEU A 26 -19.02 0.67 -4.69
N LYS A 27 -19.42 0.14 -3.54
CA LYS A 27 -18.53 -0.47 -2.56
C LYS A 27 -18.45 -1.96 -2.85
N LEU A 28 -17.27 -2.44 -3.17
CA LEU A 28 -17.01 -3.83 -3.50
C LEU A 28 -16.26 -4.48 -2.35
N PRO A 29 -16.83 -5.49 -1.68
CA PRO A 29 -16.13 -6.19 -0.61
C PRO A 29 -15.03 -7.08 -1.19
N LEU A 30 -13.84 -6.99 -0.64
CA LEU A 30 -12.69 -7.84 -0.92
C LEU A 30 -12.54 -8.83 0.22
N LYS A 31 -12.49 -10.11 -0.12
CA LYS A 31 -12.24 -11.17 0.87
C LYS A 31 -10.79 -11.11 1.34
N PRO A 32 -10.50 -11.44 2.63
CA PRO A 32 -9.14 -11.58 3.09
C PRO A 32 -8.44 -12.72 2.36
N LYS A 33 -7.12 -12.60 2.19
CA LYS A 33 -6.31 -13.66 1.55
C LYS A 33 -6.13 -14.85 2.48
N LEU A 34 -6.06 -14.60 3.78
CA LEU A 34 -6.05 -15.62 4.83
C LEU A 34 -7.36 -15.53 5.62
N SER A 35 -8.15 -16.60 5.61
CA SER A 35 -9.39 -16.66 6.38
C SER A 35 -9.08 -17.01 7.85
N ILE A 36 -9.24 -16.04 8.73
CA ILE A 36 -9.05 -16.18 10.18
C ILE A 36 -10.40 -16.04 10.85
N THR A 37 -10.77 -16.98 11.71
CA THR A 37 -12.08 -17.04 12.38
C THR A 37 -12.21 -16.08 13.57
N GLY A 38 -11.11 -15.43 13.97
CA GLY A 38 -11.07 -14.41 15.01
C GLY A 38 -10.66 -14.93 16.40
N ASP A 39 -10.64 -16.23 16.60
CA ASP A 39 -10.12 -16.84 17.83
C ASP A 39 -8.63 -17.20 17.73
N GLU A 40 -8.11 -17.32 16.50
CA GLU A 40 -6.73 -17.64 16.25
C GLU A 40 -5.79 -16.49 16.67
N LYS A 41 -4.65 -16.92 17.18
CA LYS A 41 -3.56 -16.04 17.63
C LYS A 41 -2.51 -15.92 16.55
N ILE A 42 -2.09 -14.70 16.30
CA ILE A 42 -1.06 -14.39 15.31
C ILE A 42 0.19 -13.87 16.01
N ALA A 43 1.33 -14.46 15.69
CA ALA A 43 2.65 -13.97 16.07
C ALA A 43 3.29 -13.24 14.91
N ILE A 44 3.85 -12.05 15.15
CA ILE A 44 4.64 -11.32 14.16
C ILE A 44 6.11 -11.53 14.52
N ALA A 45 6.75 -12.45 13.79
CA ALA A 45 8.17 -12.71 13.93
C ALA A 45 9.03 -11.62 13.26
N PRO A 46 10.34 -11.56 13.52
CA PRO A 46 11.24 -10.69 12.80
C PRO A 46 11.19 -10.93 11.29
N PHE A 47 11.57 -9.90 10.52
CA PHE A 47 11.73 -9.99 9.07
C PHE A 47 13.20 -10.00 8.70
N VAL A 48 13.54 -10.65 7.60
CA VAL A 48 14.89 -10.59 7.02
C VAL A 48 15.05 -9.27 6.29
N ILE A 49 16.19 -8.60 6.44
CA ILE A 49 16.56 -7.45 5.62
C ILE A 49 17.37 -7.92 4.42
N ALA A 50 16.84 -7.78 3.20
CA ALA A 50 17.46 -8.28 1.97
C ALA A 50 18.79 -7.57 1.63
N ASN A 51 18.91 -6.28 1.91
CA ASN A 51 20.01 -5.44 1.43
C ASN A 51 21.10 -5.11 2.45
N ARG A 52 21.38 -6.01 3.40
CA ARG A 52 22.47 -5.80 4.38
C ARG A 52 23.86 -5.57 3.76
N GLU A 53 24.06 -6.03 2.52
CA GLU A 53 25.37 -6.00 1.84
C GLU A 53 25.51 -4.90 0.78
N LYS A 54 24.42 -4.28 0.33
CA LYS A 54 24.52 -3.11 -0.53
C LYS A 54 25.06 -1.94 0.31
N LYS A 55 26.37 -1.74 0.25
CA LYS A 55 27.03 -0.49 0.67
C LYS A 55 26.55 0.64 -0.27
N ASN A 56 25.34 1.11 -0.09
CA ASN A 56 25.07 2.47 -0.50
C ASN A 56 25.88 3.37 0.42
N ASP A 57 26.52 4.40 -0.12
CA ASP A 57 27.40 5.33 0.59
C ASP A 57 26.73 5.99 1.83
N ARG A 58 25.45 5.73 2.02
CA ARG A 58 24.64 6.18 3.12
C ARG A 58 24.06 4.97 3.86
N ALA A 59 24.76 4.54 4.92
CA ALA A 59 24.18 3.55 5.83
C ALA A 59 22.90 4.12 6.42
N SER A 60 21.77 3.47 6.17
CA SER A 60 20.50 3.86 6.78
C SER A 60 20.64 3.85 8.30
N LYS A 61 20.23 4.95 8.95
CA LYS A 61 20.21 5.09 10.40
C LYS A 61 18.95 4.46 11.00
N VAL A 62 18.03 4.01 10.16
CA VAL A 62 16.73 3.47 10.55
C VAL A 62 16.84 1.96 10.69
N ASP A 63 16.39 1.43 11.82
CA ASP A 63 16.13 -0.01 11.97
C ASP A 63 14.81 -0.35 11.26
N VAL A 64 14.90 -0.53 9.94
CA VAL A 64 13.76 -0.81 9.07
C VAL A 64 12.98 -2.04 9.53
N GLN A 65 13.69 -3.08 10.01
CA GLN A 65 13.07 -4.31 10.52
C GLN A 65 12.17 -4.01 11.73
N ALA A 66 12.72 -3.31 12.72
CA ALA A 66 11.98 -2.99 13.94
C ALA A 66 10.81 -2.03 13.66
N GLU A 67 11.02 -1.02 12.81
CA GLU A 67 9.98 -0.06 12.47
C GLU A 67 8.84 -0.72 11.67
N PHE A 68 9.16 -1.57 10.69
CA PHE A 68 8.15 -2.30 9.93
C PHE A 68 7.34 -3.25 10.83
N GLN A 69 8.02 -4.03 11.67
CA GLN A 69 7.36 -4.95 12.60
C GLN A 69 6.43 -4.21 13.58
N ARG A 70 6.89 -3.07 14.12
CA ARG A 70 6.09 -2.19 14.99
C ARG A 70 4.87 -1.62 14.24
N TYR A 71 5.08 -1.16 13.02
CA TYR A 71 4.02 -0.63 12.18
C TYR A 71 2.96 -1.69 11.89
N LEU A 72 3.36 -2.87 11.42
CA LEU A 72 2.43 -3.97 11.11
C LEU A 72 1.62 -4.38 12.34
N LYS A 73 2.28 -4.55 13.50
CA LYS A 73 1.62 -4.86 14.77
C LYS A 73 0.58 -3.78 15.13
N LYS A 74 0.95 -2.51 15.02
CA LYS A 74 0.06 -1.38 15.31
C LYS A 74 -1.16 -1.37 14.37
N GLN A 75 -0.97 -1.57 13.07
CA GLN A 75 -2.05 -1.56 12.09
C GLN A 75 -3.01 -2.73 12.28
N LEU A 76 -2.50 -3.93 12.50
CA LEU A 76 -3.33 -5.09 12.79
C LEU A 76 -4.13 -4.91 14.09
N THR A 77 -3.51 -4.40 15.15
CA THR A 77 -4.22 -4.11 16.41
C THR A 77 -5.32 -3.06 16.24
N LYS A 78 -5.06 -2.02 15.43
CA LYS A 78 -6.02 -0.92 15.24
C LYS A 78 -7.19 -1.30 14.34
N ASN A 79 -6.90 -2.01 13.25
CA ASN A 79 -7.84 -2.23 12.16
C ASN A 79 -8.51 -3.60 12.21
N THR A 80 -8.13 -4.46 13.16
CA THR A 80 -8.64 -5.83 13.26
C THR A 80 -8.99 -6.20 14.69
N LYS A 81 -9.70 -7.32 14.86
CA LYS A 81 -9.94 -7.94 16.16
C LYS A 81 -9.03 -9.15 16.41
N LEU A 82 -7.96 -9.27 15.64
CA LEU A 82 -7.03 -10.39 15.74
C LEU A 82 -6.28 -10.37 17.07
N ARG A 83 -6.03 -11.55 17.60
CA ARG A 83 -5.26 -11.73 18.84
C ARG A 83 -3.78 -11.79 18.49
N LEU A 84 -3.07 -10.70 18.69
CA LEU A 84 -1.62 -10.67 18.50
C LEU A 84 -0.90 -11.16 19.75
N VAL A 85 0.06 -12.04 19.57
CA VAL A 85 0.95 -12.53 20.63
C VAL A 85 2.38 -12.05 20.41
N ASP A 86 3.07 -11.82 21.52
CA ASP A 86 4.46 -11.35 21.47
C ASP A 86 5.41 -12.49 21.15
N VAL A 87 6.38 -12.19 20.29
CA VAL A 87 7.44 -13.10 19.93
C VAL A 87 8.69 -12.74 20.74
N PRO A 88 9.32 -13.69 21.45
CA PRO A 88 10.60 -13.43 22.11
C PRO A 88 11.66 -13.06 21.07
N GLN A 89 12.68 -12.34 21.49
CA GLN A 89 13.83 -12.11 20.62
C GLN A 89 14.37 -13.43 20.09
N THR A 90 14.29 -13.62 18.80
CA THR A 90 14.69 -14.86 18.13
C THR A 90 15.43 -14.55 16.84
N ARG A 91 16.35 -15.43 16.49
CA ARG A 91 17.07 -15.35 15.23
C ARG A 91 16.32 -16.18 14.20
N LEU A 92 16.11 -15.61 13.02
CA LEU A 92 15.48 -16.32 11.91
C LEU A 92 16.38 -17.46 11.40
N PRO A 93 15.78 -18.55 10.87
CA PRO A 93 16.50 -19.74 10.44
C PRO A 93 17.17 -19.58 9.06
N GLY A 94 16.94 -18.46 8.38
CA GLY A 94 17.48 -18.21 7.06
C GLY A 94 17.49 -16.72 6.70
N THR A 95 18.07 -16.42 5.54
CA THR A 95 18.23 -15.05 5.00
C THR A 95 17.45 -14.84 3.70
N ASP A 96 16.77 -15.84 3.21
CA ASP A 96 15.91 -15.78 2.03
C ASP A 96 14.62 -16.58 2.24
N MET A 97 13.63 -16.39 1.36
CA MET A 97 12.31 -17.01 1.49
C MET A 97 12.37 -18.53 1.42
N LYS A 98 13.24 -19.09 0.58
CA LYS A 98 13.39 -20.56 0.47
C LYS A 98 13.91 -21.17 1.75
N ALA A 99 14.89 -20.51 2.39
CA ALA A 99 15.43 -20.96 3.66
C ALA A 99 14.40 -20.82 4.80
N LEU A 100 13.60 -19.77 4.80
CA LEU A 100 12.50 -19.61 5.75
C LEU A 100 11.47 -20.73 5.60
N GLU A 101 11.05 -21.03 4.36
CA GLU A 101 10.07 -22.07 4.05
C GLU A 101 10.58 -23.48 4.39
N ALA A 102 11.85 -23.75 4.12
CA ALA A 102 12.45 -25.07 4.38
C ALA A 102 12.52 -25.42 5.88
N ASN A 103 12.53 -24.44 6.77
CA ASN A 103 12.73 -24.63 8.20
C ASN A 103 11.42 -24.81 8.98
N ARG A 104 10.59 -25.78 8.62
CA ARG A 104 9.28 -26.04 9.23
C ARG A 104 9.36 -26.24 10.76
N ASP A 105 10.36 -26.95 11.24
CA ASP A 105 10.52 -27.24 12.67
C ASP A 105 10.81 -25.98 13.50
N TYR A 106 11.45 -24.99 12.90
CA TYR A 106 11.62 -23.68 13.52
C TYR A 106 10.25 -23.02 13.78
N TRP A 107 9.36 -22.99 12.78
CA TRP A 107 8.05 -22.36 12.90
C TRP A 107 7.16 -23.11 13.90
N LYS A 108 7.19 -24.45 13.92
CA LYS A 108 6.51 -25.26 14.96
C LYS A 108 7.02 -24.91 16.35
N SER A 109 8.33 -24.86 16.53
CA SER A 109 8.94 -24.53 17.82
C SER A 109 8.56 -23.12 18.28
N LEU A 110 8.53 -22.16 17.36
CA LEU A 110 8.12 -20.80 17.66
C LEU A 110 6.63 -20.71 18.01
N GLY A 111 5.77 -21.43 17.28
CA GLY A 111 4.35 -21.55 17.57
C GLY A 111 4.10 -22.13 18.96
N ALA A 112 4.75 -23.23 19.30
CA ALA A 112 4.65 -23.85 20.62
C ALA A 112 5.11 -22.91 21.75
N LYS A 113 6.13 -22.10 21.53
CA LYS A 113 6.64 -21.13 22.52
C LYS A 113 5.71 -19.93 22.71
N THR A 114 5.07 -19.46 21.65
CA THR A 114 4.22 -18.27 21.66
C THR A 114 2.73 -18.57 21.89
N GLY A 115 2.34 -19.82 21.64
CA GLY A 115 0.94 -20.23 21.59
C GLY A 115 0.16 -19.59 20.43
N ALA A 116 0.88 -19.25 19.34
CA ALA A 116 0.27 -18.71 18.14
C ALA A 116 -0.21 -19.84 17.22
N ASP A 117 -1.28 -19.62 16.48
CA ASP A 117 -1.80 -20.49 15.43
C ASP A 117 -1.15 -20.17 14.07
N TYR A 118 -0.84 -18.89 13.86
CA TYR A 118 -0.14 -18.41 12.66
C TYR A 118 1.03 -17.52 13.02
N ILE A 119 2.11 -17.64 12.22
CA ILE A 119 3.30 -16.82 12.37
C ILE A 119 3.52 -16.04 11.08
N VAL A 120 3.59 -14.71 11.20
CA VAL A 120 3.87 -13.80 10.09
C VAL A 120 5.35 -13.44 10.13
N SER A 121 6.04 -13.61 9.01
CA SER A 121 7.44 -13.23 8.82
C SER A 121 7.67 -12.95 7.33
N GLY A 122 8.91 -12.78 6.92
CA GLY A 122 9.23 -12.57 5.51
C GLY A 122 10.52 -11.81 5.31
N ILE A 123 10.57 -11.09 4.18
CA ILE A 123 11.74 -10.33 3.77
C ILE A 123 11.31 -8.89 3.53
N VAL A 124 12.14 -7.94 3.93
CA VAL A 124 11.95 -6.51 3.68
C VAL A 124 13.20 -5.98 2.99
N ASP A 125 12.99 -5.28 1.90
CA ASP A 125 13.99 -4.49 1.21
C ASP A 125 13.58 -3.01 1.25
N PHE A 126 14.48 -2.15 1.71
CA PHE A 126 14.28 -0.71 1.74
C PHE A 126 15.50 -0.03 1.15
N ASP A 127 15.31 0.64 0.03
CA ASP A 127 16.36 1.33 -0.69
C ASP A 127 16.08 2.83 -0.78
N VAL A 128 17.13 3.62 -0.56
CA VAL A 128 17.07 5.09 -0.60
C VAL A 128 18.01 5.59 -1.67
N ASN A 129 17.48 6.35 -2.62
CA ASN A 129 18.22 6.84 -3.77
C ASN A 129 18.11 8.37 -3.88
N ASP A 130 19.20 9.07 -3.60
CA ASP A 130 19.32 10.50 -3.89
C ASP A 130 19.72 10.72 -5.36
N LYS A 131 18.98 11.56 -6.04
CA LYS A 131 19.25 11.94 -7.44
C LYS A 131 19.35 13.44 -7.56
N SER A 132 20.20 13.90 -8.48
CA SER A 132 20.24 15.30 -8.90
C SER A 132 20.29 15.38 -10.42
N GLY A 133 19.61 16.36 -10.96
CA GLY A 133 19.52 16.56 -12.40
C GLY A 133 19.11 17.99 -12.74
N TYR A 134 18.98 18.28 -14.04
CA TYR A 134 18.49 19.57 -14.50
C TYR A 134 17.14 19.40 -15.17
N LYS A 135 16.21 20.30 -14.81
CA LYS A 135 14.92 20.44 -15.47
C LYS A 135 14.87 21.78 -16.20
N THR A 136 14.36 21.77 -17.42
CA THR A 136 14.05 23.02 -18.11
C THR A 136 12.68 23.51 -17.65
N GLU A 137 12.66 24.71 -17.09
CA GLU A 137 11.43 25.40 -16.69
C GLU A 137 11.18 26.59 -17.59
N GLU A 138 9.91 26.75 -17.91
CA GLU A 138 9.40 27.94 -18.55
C GLU A 138 9.06 29.00 -17.49
N TYR A 139 9.50 30.24 -17.70
CA TYR A 139 9.11 31.36 -16.85
C TYR A 139 8.81 32.61 -17.67
N VAL A 140 7.86 33.38 -17.20
CA VAL A 140 7.54 34.68 -17.79
C VAL A 140 8.34 35.76 -17.09
N SER A 141 9.17 36.47 -17.84
CA SER A 141 9.97 37.57 -17.30
C SER A 141 9.10 38.74 -16.86
N PRO A 142 9.22 39.20 -15.59
CA PRO A 142 8.47 40.37 -15.13
C PRO A 142 8.93 41.69 -15.76
N ALA A 143 10.09 41.71 -16.42
CA ALA A 143 10.66 42.89 -17.01
C ALA A 143 10.06 43.22 -18.40
N ASP A 144 9.73 42.20 -19.19
CA ASP A 144 9.28 42.37 -20.57
C ASP A 144 8.07 41.51 -20.95
N GLY A 145 7.54 40.72 -20.02
CA GLY A 145 6.38 39.84 -20.22
C GLY A 145 6.61 38.66 -21.16
N ARG A 146 7.85 38.41 -21.58
CA ARG A 146 8.20 37.33 -22.50
C ARG A 146 8.47 36.04 -21.77
N THR A 147 8.18 34.95 -22.47
CA THR A 147 8.47 33.59 -21.99
C THR A 147 9.92 33.21 -22.32
N TYR A 148 10.64 32.74 -21.31
CA TYR A 148 11.99 32.23 -21.38
C TYR A 148 12.08 30.83 -20.81
N TYR A 149 13.14 30.10 -21.17
CA TYR A 149 13.45 28.78 -20.63
C TYR A 149 14.75 28.86 -19.83
N ARG A 150 14.75 28.29 -18.64
CA ARG A 150 15.92 28.19 -17.80
C ARG A 150 16.13 26.75 -17.33
N GLN A 151 17.39 26.37 -17.13
CA GLN A 151 17.71 25.11 -16.47
C GLN A 151 17.76 25.34 -14.95
N VAL A 152 16.99 24.54 -14.23
CA VAL A 152 16.95 24.56 -12.76
C VAL A 152 17.47 23.21 -12.26
N LEU A 153 18.38 23.25 -11.29
CA LEU A 153 18.84 22.06 -10.61
C LEU A 153 17.66 21.49 -9.77
N ILE A 154 17.34 20.24 -9.99
CA ILE A 154 16.41 19.50 -9.16
C ILE A 154 17.18 18.42 -8.40
N GLU A 155 16.83 18.25 -7.15
CA GLU A 155 17.37 17.21 -6.27
C GLU A 155 16.20 16.45 -5.68
N THR A 156 16.21 15.13 -5.81
CA THR A 156 15.14 14.27 -5.33
C THR A 156 15.70 13.14 -4.48
N THR A 157 14.90 12.68 -3.51
CA THR A 157 15.16 11.43 -2.78
C THR A 157 14.05 10.46 -3.08
N GLY A 158 14.40 9.31 -3.65
CA GLY A 158 13.50 8.20 -3.93
C GLY A 158 13.61 7.11 -2.86
N PHE A 159 12.47 6.55 -2.48
CA PHE A 159 12.35 5.45 -1.54
C PHE A 159 11.65 4.27 -2.21
N VAL A 160 12.31 3.13 -2.26
CA VAL A 160 11.72 1.88 -2.69
C VAL A 160 11.53 1.00 -1.47
N PHE A 161 10.32 0.52 -1.26
CA PHE A 161 10.02 -0.42 -0.19
C PHE A 161 9.38 -1.66 -0.81
N ASP A 162 10.02 -2.80 -0.62
CA ASP A 162 9.61 -4.11 -1.15
C ASP A 162 9.48 -5.08 0.01
N ILE A 163 8.35 -5.79 0.10
CA ILE A 163 8.04 -6.70 1.19
C ILE A 163 7.53 -8.01 0.62
N ASP A 164 8.22 -9.10 0.91
CA ASP A 164 7.70 -10.46 0.75
C ASP A 164 7.17 -10.94 2.11
N ILE A 165 5.85 -10.98 2.27
CA ILE A 165 5.21 -11.49 3.47
C ILE A 165 4.90 -12.97 3.30
N ALA A 166 5.28 -13.78 4.29
CA ALA A 166 4.88 -15.16 4.41
C ALA A 166 4.14 -15.41 5.72
N VAL A 167 3.10 -16.22 5.66
CA VAL A 167 2.39 -16.71 6.84
C VAL A 167 2.58 -18.20 6.94
N PHE A 168 3.02 -18.63 8.12
CA PHE A 168 3.27 -20.03 8.44
C PHE A 168 2.20 -20.52 9.43
N ASN A 169 1.68 -21.72 9.19
CA ASN A 169 0.88 -22.43 10.19
C ASN A 169 1.79 -22.91 11.31
N ALA A 170 1.49 -22.59 12.54
CA ALA A 170 2.37 -22.86 13.67
C ALA A 170 2.41 -24.37 14.05
N ASP A 171 1.35 -25.13 13.77
CA ASP A 171 1.28 -26.55 14.08
C ASP A 171 2.07 -27.38 13.07
N THR A 172 1.95 -27.06 11.77
CA THR A 172 2.59 -27.82 10.69
C THR A 172 3.94 -27.26 10.26
N GLY A 173 4.20 -25.98 10.57
CA GLY A 173 5.36 -25.23 10.08
C GLY A 173 5.32 -24.93 8.59
N GLU A 174 4.20 -25.19 7.91
CA GLU A 174 4.05 -24.97 6.48
C GLU A 174 3.69 -23.54 6.17
N LYS A 175 4.23 -23.03 5.08
CA LYS A 175 3.82 -21.74 4.54
C LYS A 175 2.43 -21.87 3.93
N VAL A 176 1.45 -21.12 4.48
CA VAL A 176 0.04 -21.12 4.03
C VAL A 176 -0.29 -19.96 3.13
N LEU A 177 0.54 -18.91 3.16
CA LEU A 177 0.37 -17.73 2.31
C LEU A 177 1.72 -17.09 2.04
N GLU A 178 1.90 -16.60 0.82
CA GLU A 178 2.98 -15.69 0.43
C GLU A 178 2.40 -14.59 -0.44
N ASP A 179 2.84 -13.36 -0.20
CA ASP A 179 2.40 -12.20 -0.96
C ASP A 179 3.52 -11.15 -1.03
N ASN A 180 3.60 -10.44 -2.15
CA ASN A 180 4.58 -9.39 -2.37
C ASN A 180 3.89 -8.03 -2.47
N PHE A 181 4.46 -7.04 -1.83
CA PHE A 181 4.02 -5.65 -1.88
C PHE A 181 5.21 -4.76 -2.17
N ARG A 182 5.05 -3.87 -3.14
CA ARG A 182 6.08 -2.91 -3.51
C ARG A 182 5.48 -1.53 -3.67
N ASP A 183 6.14 -0.54 -3.11
CA ASP A 183 5.80 0.86 -3.28
C ASP A 183 7.03 1.71 -3.54
N PHE A 184 6.84 2.81 -4.26
CA PHE A 184 7.85 3.79 -4.57
C PHE A 184 7.33 5.19 -4.27
N LYS A 185 8.14 5.96 -3.53
CA LYS A 185 7.90 7.38 -3.27
C LYS A 185 9.10 8.20 -3.68
N GLU A 186 8.86 9.35 -4.26
CA GLU A 186 9.89 10.32 -4.60
C GLU A 186 9.49 11.70 -4.07
N PHE A 187 10.45 12.39 -3.48
CA PHE A 187 10.28 13.72 -2.90
C PHE A 187 11.24 14.69 -3.56
N ASP A 188 10.75 15.88 -3.91
CA ASP A 188 11.53 16.97 -4.55
C ASP A 188 12.46 17.65 -3.53
N GLN A 189 13.26 16.85 -2.86
CA GLN A 189 14.22 17.29 -1.85
C GLN A 189 15.34 16.27 -1.74
N ARG A 190 16.58 16.73 -1.77
CA ARG A 190 17.73 15.90 -1.45
C ARG A 190 17.81 15.62 0.05
N ASN A 191 18.26 14.43 0.41
CA ASN A 191 18.38 14.01 1.81
C ASN A 191 17.05 14.11 2.59
N TYR A 192 15.93 13.77 1.96
CA TYR A 192 14.67 13.65 2.66
C TYR A 192 14.80 12.67 3.85
N ASP A 193 14.03 12.90 4.90
CA ASP A 193 14.09 12.07 6.10
C ASP A 193 13.70 10.62 5.81
N GLU A 194 14.59 9.68 6.12
CA GLU A 194 14.42 8.25 5.81
C GLU A 194 13.25 7.63 6.57
N ILE A 195 13.02 8.06 7.82
CA ILE A 195 11.89 7.57 8.63
C ILE A 195 10.57 8.03 8.02
N LEU A 196 10.49 9.30 7.62
CA LEU A 196 9.29 9.81 6.95
C LEU A 196 9.05 9.10 5.61
N GLY A 197 10.10 8.91 4.80
CA GLY A 197 10.02 8.17 3.54
C GLY A 197 9.54 6.74 3.73
N LEU A 198 10.07 6.04 4.72
CA LEU A 198 9.63 4.69 5.09
C LEU A 198 8.13 4.67 5.45
N PHE A 199 7.68 5.58 6.32
CA PHE A 199 6.28 5.60 6.75
C PHE A 199 5.32 6.02 5.64
N GLU A 200 5.73 6.87 4.69
CA GLU A 200 4.91 7.20 3.52
C GLU A 200 4.71 5.99 2.59
N ASN A 201 5.75 5.16 2.37
CA ASN A 201 5.59 3.88 1.67
C ASN A 201 4.66 2.93 2.44
N LEU A 202 4.89 2.73 3.73
CA LEU A 202 4.07 1.84 4.55
C LEU A 202 2.60 2.25 4.57
N ARG A 203 2.34 3.56 4.64
CA ARG A 203 0.98 4.12 4.63
C ARG A 203 0.24 3.83 3.32
N SER A 204 0.93 3.90 2.18
CA SER A 204 0.30 3.58 0.89
C SER A 204 -0.07 2.10 0.76
N MET A 205 0.67 1.21 1.41
CA MET A 205 0.44 -0.24 1.41
C MET A 205 -0.48 -0.72 2.55
N GLU A 206 -0.90 0.16 3.49
CA GLU A 206 -1.65 -0.21 4.70
C GLU A 206 -2.87 -1.09 4.40
N THR A 207 -3.71 -0.67 3.45
CA THR A 207 -4.92 -1.40 3.08
C THR A 207 -4.61 -2.79 2.54
N GLN A 208 -3.53 -2.93 1.77
CA GLN A 208 -3.11 -4.22 1.21
C GLN A 208 -2.56 -5.15 2.29
N LEU A 209 -1.72 -4.63 3.19
CA LEU A 209 -1.14 -5.38 4.31
C LEU A 209 -2.22 -5.88 5.28
N VAL A 210 -3.16 -5.02 5.65
CA VAL A 210 -4.29 -5.37 6.52
C VAL A 210 -5.26 -6.31 5.81
N GLY A 211 -5.45 -6.14 4.49
CA GLY A 211 -6.30 -6.96 3.64
C GLY A 211 -5.88 -8.42 3.51
N ILE A 212 -4.66 -8.78 3.93
CA ILE A 212 -4.25 -10.18 4.06
C ILE A 212 -5.17 -10.90 5.07
N PHE A 213 -5.49 -10.24 6.17
CA PHE A 213 -6.10 -10.85 7.35
C PHE A 213 -7.59 -10.54 7.51
N VAL A 214 -8.04 -9.40 7.01
CA VAL A 214 -9.43 -8.95 7.18
C VAL A 214 -10.05 -8.49 5.88
N PRO A 215 -11.38 -8.62 5.73
CA PRO A 215 -12.09 -8.08 4.57
C PRO A 215 -11.84 -6.58 4.43
N GLN A 216 -11.65 -6.14 3.21
CA GLN A 216 -11.49 -4.73 2.84
C GLN A 216 -12.65 -4.31 1.94
N GLU A 217 -12.88 -3.01 1.82
CA GLU A 217 -13.79 -2.44 0.83
C GLU A 217 -12.98 -1.64 -0.20
N THR A 218 -13.22 -1.88 -1.47
CA THR A 218 -12.76 -0.99 -2.53
C THR A 218 -13.93 -0.26 -3.14
N SER A 219 -13.72 0.97 -3.59
CA SER A 219 -14.74 1.74 -4.27
C SER A 219 -14.47 1.77 -5.77
N ALA A 220 -15.49 1.47 -6.56
CA ALA A 220 -15.46 1.64 -8.01
C ALA A 220 -16.51 2.66 -8.42
N THR A 221 -16.10 3.64 -9.20
CA THR A 221 -17.02 4.60 -9.81
C THR A 221 -17.57 4.04 -11.10
N ARG A 222 -18.89 4.08 -11.27
CA ARG A 222 -19.60 3.74 -12.51
C ARG A 222 -20.46 4.91 -12.93
N TYR A 223 -20.49 5.16 -14.23
CA TYR A 223 -21.38 6.14 -14.82
C TYR A 223 -22.59 5.39 -15.42
N VAL A 224 -23.77 5.75 -14.94
CA VAL A 224 -25.04 5.21 -15.42
C VAL A 224 -25.71 6.30 -16.25
N PHE A 225 -26.02 5.93 -17.51
CA PHE A 225 -26.80 6.80 -18.40
C PHE A 225 -28.27 6.53 -18.12
N THR A 226 -29.01 7.57 -17.75
CA THR A 226 -30.48 7.52 -17.60
C THR A 226 -31.10 8.15 -18.83
N GLU A 227 -32.04 7.41 -19.44
CA GLU A 227 -32.89 7.92 -20.52
C GLU A 227 -33.91 8.93 -20.00
#